data_4a5913bd3801e1d250fbd8747f26bacc
#
_entry.id   4a5913bd3801e1d250fbd8747f26bacc
#
_cell.length_a   1.000
_cell.length_b   1.000
_cell.length_c   1.000
_cell.angle_alpha   90.00
_cell.angle_beta   90.00
_cell.angle_gamma   90.00
#
_symmetry.space_group_name_H-M   'P 1'
#
loop_
_entity.id
_entity.type
_entity.pdbx_description
1 polymer ?
#
loop_
_entity_poly.entity_id
_entity_poly.type
_entity_poly.pdbx_seq_one_letter_code
_entity_poly.pdbx_strand_id
1 'polypeptide(L)'
;MGVLHTISESPCALAELCDRTGLPRATAYRLAAALEVHRLLARDDEGRWCLGPAVTELASRVNDPLLAASAAVLPTLRETTDESVQLYRREGTSRVCVAALEPSSGLRDTVPVGARLPMTAGSGAKVLLAHSDAATQKVVLPGAQFTDRTLAEVRRRGWAQSVAEREPGVASVSAPVRDSRGVVIAAISVSGPIDRMGRRPGARWAADLLAAAEAITRRL
;
A
#
# COMPACT_ATOMS: atom_id res chain seq x y z
N MET A 1 -1.32 0.75 -20.60
CA MET A 1 -1.52 0.81 -19.13
C MET A 1 -1.59 2.25 -18.61
N GLY A 2 -0.81 3.21 -19.12
CA GLY A 2 -0.84 4.61 -18.67
C GLY A 2 -2.23 5.25 -18.68
N VAL A 3 -3.01 5.11 -19.77
CA VAL A 3 -4.36 5.68 -19.88
C VAL A 3 -5.30 5.18 -18.78
N LEU A 4 -5.35 3.86 -18.54
CA LEU A 4 -6.21 3.28 -17.51
C LEU A 4 -5.80 3.75 -16.10
N HIS A 5 -4.50 3.81 -15.83
CA HIS A 5 -3.97 4.27 -14.55
C HIS A 5 -4.30 5.75 -14.29
N THR A 6 -4.08 6.61 -15.29
CA THR A 6 -4.42 8.04 -15.19
C THR A 6 -5.89 8.28 -14.89
N ILE A 7 -6.79 7.53 -15.56
CA ILE A 7 -8.24 7.65 -15.34
C ILE A 7 -8.66 7.06 -14.00
N SER A 8 -7.92 6.07 -13.48
CA SER A 8 -8.21 5.51 -12.15
C SER A 8 -7.99 6.48 -10.99
N GLU A 9 -7.13 7.48 -11.16
CA GLU A 9 -6.88 8.51 -10.15
C GLU A 9 -8.03 9.53 -10.05
N SER A 10 -8.58 9.93 -11.22
CA SER A 10 -9.77 10.78 -11.30
C SER A 10 -10.39 10.72 -12.70
N PRO A 11 -11.73 10.81 -12.83
CA PRO A 11 -12.37 10.97 -14.13
C PRO A 11 -11.82 12.18 -14.88
N CYS A 12 -11.55 12.02 -16.17
CA CYS A 12 -10.97 13.10 -16.97
C CYS A 12 -11.49 13.17 -18.40
N ALA A 13 -11.51 14.38 -18.96
CA ALA A 13 -11.79 14.64 -20.35
C ALA A 13 -10.56 14.36 -21.23
N LEU A 14 -10.76 14.32 -22.59
CA LEU A 14 -9.68 14.01 -23.51
C LEU A 14 -8.47 14.98 -23.40
N ALA A 15 -8.73 16.26 -23.22
CA ALA A 15 -7.65 17.25 -23.09
C ALA A 15 -6.77 16.96 -21.87
N GLU A 16 -7.40 16.77 -20.70
CA GLU A 16 -6.73 16.44 -19.45
C GLU A 16 -5.99 15.09 -19.52
N LEU A 17 -6.58 14.09 -20.18
CA LEU A 17 -5.91 12.80 -20.42
C LEU A 17 -4.63 12.98 -21.24
N CYS A 18 -4.64 13.83 -22.29
CA CYS A 18 -3.46 14.14 -23.08
C CYS A 18 -2.37 14.81 -22.23
N ASP A 19 -2.75 15.81 -21.44
CA ASP A 19 -1.82 16.55 -20.60
C ASP A 19 -1.15 15.65 -19.53
N ARG A 20 -1.93 14.77 -18.89
CA ARG A 20 -1.46 13.87 -17.84
C ARG A 20 -0.65 12.69 -18.37
N THR A 21 -0.92 12.23 -19.60
CA THR A 21 -0.23 11.07 -20.21
C THR A 21 0.89 11.45 -21.17
N GLY A 22 0.93 12.70 -21.63
CA GLY A 22 1.84 13.14 -22.71
C GLY A 22 1.51 12.52 -24.09
N LEU A 23 0.36 11.87 -24.25
CA LEU A 23 -0.02 11.23 -25.51
C LEU A 23 -0.62 12.21 -26.50
N PRO A 24 -0.33 12.06 -27.82
CA PRO A 24 -1.04 12.79 -28.86
C PRO A 24 -2.55 12.53 -28.80
N ARG A 25 -3.36 13.57 -29.04
CA ARG A 25 -4.83 13.55 -28.92
C ARG A 25 -5.50 12.36 -29.60
N ALA A 26 -5.10 12.06 -30.84
CA ALA A 26 -5.65 10.93 -31.58
C ALA A 26 -5.32 9.58 -30.93
N THR A 27 -4.12 9.43 -30.37
CA THR A 27 -3.66 8.21 -29.70
C THR A 27 -4.39 8.03 -28.37
N ALA A 28 -4.47 9.07 -27.54
CA ALA A 28 -5.19 9.05 -26.28
C ALA A 28 -6.67 8.68 -26.47
N TYR A 29 -7.34 9.31 -27.47
CA TYR A 29 -8.73 9.00 -27.80
C TYR A 29 -8.91 7.54 -28.23
N ARG A 30 -8.08 7.04 -29.17
CA ARG A 30 -8.19 5.65 -29.66
C ARG A 30 -7.98 4.63 -28.53
N LEU A 31 -7.03 4.86 -27.65
CA LEU A 31 -6.78 3.97 -26.52
C LEU A 31 -7.95 4.01 -25.52
N ALA A 32 -8.46 5.19 -25.17
CA ALA A 32 -9.59 5.32 -24.27
C ALA A 32 -10.87 4.71 -24.87
N ALA A 33 -11.15 4.94 -26.15
CA ALA A 33 -12.29 4.35 -26.85
C ALA A 33 -12.18 2.81 -26.92
N ALA A 34 -11.00 2.28 -27.18
CA ALA A 34 -10.78 0.83 -27.15
C ALA A 34 -11.06 0.23 -25.76
N LEU A 35 -10.60 0.89 -24.69
CA LEU A 35 -10.89 0.47 -23.31
C LEU A 35 -12.38 0.60 -22.98
N GLU A 36 -13.08 1.60 -23.53
CA GLU A 36 -14.51 1.80 -23.36
C GLU A 36 -15.32 0.68 -24.05
N VAL A 37 -14.93 0.25 -25.25
CA VAL A 37 -15.54 -0.91 -25.94
C VAL A 37 -15.46 -2.18 -25.07
N HIS A 38 -14.35 -2.36 -24.36
CA HIS A 38 -14.17 -3.49 -23.42
C HIS A 38 -14.72 -3.23 -22.00
N ARG A 39 -15.48 -2.15 -21.82
CA ARG A 39 -16.10 -1.77 -20.54
C ARG A 39 -15.08 -1.58 -19.39
N LEU A 40 -13.79 -1.46 -19.71
CA LEU A 40 -12.74 -1.09 -18.74
C LEU A 40 -12.80 0.40 -18.40
N LEU A 41 -13.28 1.22 -19.33
CA LEU A 41 -13.68 2.60 -19.12
C LEU A 41 -15.19 2.77 -19.42
N ALA A 42 -15.76 3.82 -18.84
CA ALA A 42 -17.11 4.29 -19.10
C ALA A 42 -17.11 5.82 -19.17
N ARG A 43 -18.27 6.41 -19.48
CA ARG A 43 -18.48 7.86 -19.40
C ARG A 43 -19.32 8.17 -18.15
N ASP A 44 -18.91 9.20 -17.43
CA ASP A 44 -19.75 9.80 -16.40
C ASP A 44 -20.81 10.77 -17.00
N ASP A 45 -21.63 11.36 -16.15
CA ASP A 45 -22.73 12.27 -16.58
C ASP A 45 -22.21 13.54 -17.28
N GLU A 46 -20.94 13.93 -17.05
CA GLU A 46 -20.28 15.04 -17.73
C GLU A 46 -19.52 14.61 -18.99
N GLY A 47 -19.64 13.33 -19.39
CA GLY A 47 -18.98 12.76 -20.57
C GLY A 47 -17.47 12.54 -20.42
N ARG A 48 -16.92 12.61 -19.19
CA ARG A 48 -15.52 12.29 -18.89
C ARG A 48 -15.33 10.78 -18.78
N TRP A 49 -14.16 10.28 -19.15
CA TRP A 49 -13.83 8.88 -18.90
C TRP A 49 -13.60 8.63 -17.42
N CYS A 50 -14.23 7.58 -16.92
CA CYS A 50 -14.04 6.98 -15.60
C CYS A 50 -13.81 5.47 -15.72
N LEU A 51 -13.47 4.79 -14.62
CA LEU A 51 -13.37 3.33 -14.62
C LEU A 51 -14.74 2.70 -14.92
N GLY A 52 -14.73 1.73 -15.83
CA GLY A 52 -15.92 1.00 -16.25
C GLY A 52 -16.19 -0.26 -15.40
N PRO A 53 -17.39 -0.86 -15.54
CA PRO A 53 -17.83 -1.99 -14.72
C PRO A 53 -16.99 -3.27 -14.88
N ALA A 54 -16.34 -3.46 -16.02
CA ALA A 54 -15.45 -4.62 -16.22
C ALA A 54 -14.28 -4.65 -15.23
N VAL A 55 -13.85 -3.49 -14.71
CA VAL A 55 -12.79 -3.43 -13.69
C VAL A 55 -13.24 -4.14 -12.41
N THR A 56 -14.46 -3.89 -11.94
CA THR A 56 -15.04 -4.57 -10.77
C THR A 56 -15.28 -6.05 -11.05
N GLU A 57 -15.76 -6.41 -12.25
CA GLU A 57 -15.97 -7.80 -12.66
C GLU A 57 -14.65 -8.59 -12.67
N LEU A 58 -13.56 -7.98 -13.16
CA LEU A 58 -12.24 -8.61 -13.17
C LEU A 58 -11.66 -8.69 -11.74
N ALA A 59 -11.78 -7.64 -10.95
CA ALA A 59 -11.30 -7.62 -9.57
C ALA A 59 -11.97 -8.68 -8.70
N SER A 60 -13.28 -8.94 -8.88
CA SER A 60 -14.02 -9.97 -8.14
C SER A 60 -13.55 -11.40 -8.43
N ARG A 61 -12.86 -11.62 -9.56
CA ARG A 61 -12.30 -12.91 -9.96
C ARG A 61 -10.83 -13.10 -9.56
N VAL A 62 -10.21 -12.07 -9.05
CA VAL A 62 -8.82 -12.16 -8.54
C VAL A 62 -8.85 -12.94 -7.24
N ASN A 63 -8.34 -14.16 -7.26
CA ASN A 63 -8.14 -14.94 -6.05
C ASN A 63 -6.75 -14.61 -5.47
N ASP A 64 -6.72 -13.71 -4.51
CA ASP A 64 -5.50 -13.33 -3.79
C ASP A 64 -5.56 -13.88 -2.36
N PRO A 65 -4.83 -14.98 -2.06
CA PRO A 65 -4.85 -15.60 -0.74
C PRO A 65 -4.47 -14.63 0.39
N LEU A 66 -3.55 -13.70 0.13
CA LEU A 66 -3.14 -12.72 1.14
C LEU A 66 -4.29 -11.75 1.47
N LEU A 67 -5.02 -11.26 0.47
CA LEU A 67 -6.17 -10.39 0.70
C LEU A 67 -7.29 -11.15 1.40
N ALA A 68 -7.58 -12.37 1.00
CA ALA A 68 -8.57 -13.22 1.65
C ALA A 68 -8.21 -13.51 3.12
N ALA A 69 -6.95 -13.88 3.39
CA ALA A 69 -6.46 -14.12 4.75
C ALA A 69 -6.50 -12.85 5.63
N SER A 70 -6.25 -11.68 5.04
CA SER A 70 -6.22 -10.40 5.75
C SER A 70 -7.60 -9.83 6.05
N ALA A 71 -8.61 -10.16 5.26
CA ALA A 71 -9.95 -9.58 5.34
C ALA A 71 -10.60 -9.71 6.74
N ALA A 72 -10.35 -10.81 7.44
CA ALA A 72 -10.84 -11.03 8.80
C ALA A 72 -9.97 -10.41 9.90
N VAL A 73 -8.71 -10.08 9.60
CA VAL A 73 -7.72 -9.63 10.59
C VAL A 73 -7.62 -8.10 10.65
N LEU A 74 -7.62 -7.45 9.48
CA LEU A 74 -7.45 -5.99 9.41
C LEU A 74 -8.54 -5.22 10.17
N PRO A 75 -9.85 -5.59 10.10
CA PRO A 75 -10.90 -4.90 10.87
C PRO A 75 -10.65 -4.95 12.38
N THR A 76 -10.31 -6.13 12.91
CA THR A 76 -10.02 -6.30 14.35
C THR A 76 -8.82 -5.45 14.78
N LEU A 77 -7.75 -5.43 13.98
CA LEU A 77 -6.58 -4.61 14.29
C LEU A 77 -6.92 -3.11 14.25
N ARG A 78 -7.72 -2.67 13.27
CA ARG A 78 -8.19 -1.29 13.18
C ARG A 78 -9.05 -0.91 14.40
N GLU A 79 -9.95 -1.80 14.84
CA GLU A 79 -10.78 -1.59 16.04
C GLU A 79 -9.95 -1.53 17.32
N THR A 80 -8.97 -2.42 17.45
CA THR A 80 -8.08 -2.46 18.63
C THR A 80 -7.21 -1.20 18.74
N THR A 81 -6.73 -0.68 17.62
CA THR A 81 -5.77 0.43 17.62
C THR A 81 -6.43 1.79 17.47
N ASP A 82 -7.64 1.84 16.90
CA ASP A 82 -8.35 3.04 16.45
C ASP A 82 -7.50 3.94 15.51
N GLU A 83 -6.60 3.29 14.74
CA GLU A 83 -5.70 3.93 13.79
C GLU A 83 -5.82 3.29 12.40
N SER A 84 -5.24 3.94 11.39
CA SER A 84 -5.21 3.40 10.03
C SER A 84 -4.37 2.12 9.97
N VAL A 85 -4.91 1.09 9.33
CA VAL A 85 -4.25 -0.20 9.10
C VAL A 85 -4.05 -0.39 7.60
N GLN A 86 -2.83 -0.73 7.18
CA GLN A 86 -2.50 -0.97 5.80
C GLN A 86 -1.76 -2.29 5.64
N LEU A 87 -1.92 -2.90 4.46
CA LEU A 87 -1.14 -4.05 4.02
C LEU A 87 -0.35 -3.67 2.77
N TYR A 88 0.95 -3.89 2.80
CA TYR A 88 1.86 -3.53 1.71
C TYR A 88 2.53 -4.75 1.12
N ARG A 89 2.63 -4.80 -0.22
CA ARG A 89 3.53 -5.70 -0.95
C ARG A 89 4.69 -4.93 -1.56
N ARG A 90 5.85 -5.58 -1.68
CA ARG A 90 6.99 -5.01 -2.41
C ARG A 90 6.82 -5.23 -3.91
N GLU A 91 7.06 -4.19 -4.67
CA GLU A 91 7.19 -4.22 -6.12
C GLU A 91 8.46 -3.45 -6.53
N GLY A 92 9.51 -4.21 -6.82
CA GLY A 92 10.82 -3.63 -7.11
C GLY A 92 11.37 -2.82 -5.93
N THR A 93 11.62 -1.53 -6.16
CA THR A 93 12.09 -0.55 -5.16
C THR A 93 10.96 0.25 -4.51
N SER A 94 9.71 -0.12 -4.75
CA SER A 94 8.51 0.47 -4.16
C SER A 94 7.76 -0.56 -3.32
N ARG A 95 6.87 -0.07 -2.46
CA ARG A 95 5.81 -0.86 -1.84
C ARG A 95 4.45 -0.36 -2.30
N VAL A 96 3.54 -1.27 -2.55
CA VAL A 96 2.16 -0.97 -2.97
C VAL A 96 1.22 -1.29 -1.82
N CYS A 97 0.33 -0.37 -1.50
CA CYS A 97 -0.77 -0.61 -0.57
C CYS A 97 -1.79 -1.52 -1.25
N VAL A 98 -1.99 -2.73 -0.74
CA VAL A 98 -2.91 -3.72 -1.32
C VAL A 98 -4.21 -3.85 -0.52
N ALA A 99 -4.22 -3.40 0.73
CA ALA A 99 -5.43 -3.23 1.54
C ALA A 99 -5.22 -2.08 2.52
N ALA A 100 -6.29 -1.34 2.81
CA ALA A 100 -6.30 -0.24 3.77
C ALA A 100 -7.65 -0.17 4.47
N LEU A 101 -7.62 0.07 5.78
CA LEU A 101 -8.78 0.41 6.59
C LEU A 101 -8.44 1.63 7.43
N GLU A 102 -9.33 2.59 7.45
CA GLU A 102 -9.18 3.82 8.21
C GLU A 102 -10.11 3.85 9.43
N PRO A 103 -9.78 4.58 10.49
CA PRO A 103 -10.72 4.87 11.56
C PRO A 103 -11.91 5.65 11.02
N SER A 104 -13.08 5.49 11.65
CA SER A 104 -14.34 6.09 11.21
C SER A 104 -14.36 7.62 11.27
N SER A 105 -13.52 8.22 12.09
CA SER A 105 -13.48 9.68 12.32
C SER A 105 -12.10 10.15 12.75
N GLY A 106 -11.90 11.46 12.74
CA GLY A 106 -10.69 12.12 13.20
C GLY A 106 -9.57 12.19 12.16
N LEU A 107 -8.47 12.84 12.57
CA LEU A 107 -7.24 12.94 11.76
C LEU A 107 -6.61 11.54 11.62
N ARG A 108 -6.23 11.16 10.41
CA ARG A 108 -5.72 9.82 10.09
C ARG A 108 -4.64 9.87 9.01
N ASP A 109 -3.82 8.84 8.94
CA ASP A 109 -2.89 8.62 7.82
C ASP A 109 -3.64 7.86 6.71
N THR A 110 -3.97 8.55 5.64
CA THR A 110 -4.68 7.97 4.49
C THR A 110 -3.69 7.50 3.43
N VAL A 111 -3.67 6.20 3.19
CA VAL A 111 -2.91 5.58 2.09
C VAL A 111 -3.87 4.74 1.27
N PRO A 112 -4.33 5.21 0.11
CA PRO A 112 -5.29 4.49 -0.71
C PRO A 112 -4.71 3.17 -1.24
N VAL A 113 -5.60 2.19 -1.44
CA VAL A 113 -5.24 0.95 -2.13
C VAL A 113 -4.72 1.28 -3.54
N GLY A 114 -3.63 0.65 -3.94
CA GLY A 114 -2.91 0.94 -5.18
C GLY A 114 -1.82 1.99 -5.05
N ALA A 115 -1.78 2.78 -3.96
CA ALA A 115 -0.74 3.78 -3.76
C ALA A 115 0.66 3.14 -3.72
N ARG A 116 1.58 3.72 -4.48
CA ARG A 116 2.98 3.30 -4.57
C ARG A 116 3.84 4.22 -3.73
N LEU A 117 4.44 3.69 -2.70
CA LEU A 117 5.32 4.42 -1.79
C LEU A 117 6.76 3.94 -1.94
N PRO A 118 7.75 4.83 -1.77
CA PRO A 118 9.16 4.43 -1.85
C PRO A 118 9.55 3.51 -0.69
N MET A 119 10.55 2.66 -0.93
CA MET A 119 11.14 1.79 0.09
C MET A 119 12.19 2.50 0.96
N THR A 120 12.36 3.80 0.80
CA THR A 120 13.41 4.59 1.47
C THR A 120 13.00 5.16 2.83
N ALA A 121 11.71 5.12 3.19
CA ALA A 121 11.19 5.68 4.45
C ALA A 121 9.94 4.95 4.95
N GLY A 122 9.76 4.91 6.27
CA GLY A 122 8.59 4.36 6.94
C GLY A 122 8.77 2.92 7.43
N SER A 123 7.94 2.50 8.38
CA SER A 123 8.05 1.20 9.05
C SER A 123 7.82 0.02 8.10
N GLY A 124 6.84 0.11 7.19
CA GLY A 124 6.57 -0.92 6.18
C GLY A 124 7.74 -1.11 5.20
N ALA A 125 8.42 0.00 4.82
CA ALA A 125 9.62 -0.07 4.01
C ALA A 125 10.75 -0.83 4.71
N LYS A 126 10.99 -0.52 5.99
CA LYS A 126 12.00 -1.20 6.82
C LYS A 126 11.74 -2.71 6.89
N VAL A 127 10.48 -3.11 7.15
CA VAL A 127 10.10 -4.53 7.22
C VAL A 127 10.35 -5.23 5.88
N LEU A 128 9.84 -4.69 4.79
CA LEU A 128 9.99 -5.31 3.47
C LEU A 128 11.44 -5.34 3.01
N LEU A 129 12.20 -4.26 3.24
CA LEU A 129 13.60 -4.19 2.85
C LEU A 129 14.48 -5.10 3.70
N ALA A 130 14.21 -5.22 5.01
CA ALA A 130 14.94 -6.11 5.91
C ALA A 130 14.92 -7.58 5.45
N HIS A 131 13.88 -7.97 4.71
CA HIS A 131 13.68 -9.33 4.21
C HIS A 131 13.79 -9.45 2.68
N SER A 132 14.31 -8.40 2.00
CA SER A 132 14.60 -8.41 0.57
C SER A 132 15.99 -9.01 0.30
N ASP A 133 16.22 -9.34 -0.96
CA ASP A 133 17.54 -9.74 -1.45
C ASP A 133 18.58 -8.62 -1.37
N ALA A 134 19.85 -8.96 -1.36
CA ALA A 134 20.97 -8.02 -1.23
C ALA A 134 21.03 -7.01 -2.39
N ALA A 135 20.61 -7.40 -3.59
CA ALA A 135 20.60 -6.49 -4.74
C ALA A 135 19.58 -5.36 -4.53
N THR A 136 18.39 -5.68 -4.08
CA THR A 136 17.37 -4.69 -3.71
C THR A 136 17.86 -3.77 -2.59
N GLN A 137 18.46 -4.32 -1.53
CA GLN A 137 19.00 -3.53 -0.41
C GLN A 137 20.07 -2.56 -0.90
N LYS A 138 21.00 -3.01 -1.74
CA LYS A 138 22.08 -2.18 -2.31
C LYS A 138 21.55 -1.00 -3.13
N VAL A 139 20.44 -1.17 -3.82
CA VAL A 139 19.81 -0.09 -4.61
C VAL A 139 19.06 0.90 -3.72
N VAL A 140 18.34 0.43 -2.70
CA VAL A 140 17.44 1.28 -1.91
C VAL A 140 18.15 2.01 -0.76
N LEU A 141 19.09 1.34 -0.06
CA LEU A 141 19.73 1.89 1.15
C LEU A 141 20.44 3.22 0.97
N PRO A 142 21.13 3.52 -0.14
CA PRO A 142 21.80 4.80 -0.31
C PRO A 142 20.87 6.03 -0.20
N GLY A 143 19.58 5.87 -0.54
CA GLY A 143 18.57 6.92 -0.42
C GLY A 143 17.64 6.78 0.80
N ALA A 144 17.89 5.79 1.68
CA ALA A 144 16.99 5.49 2.78
C ALA A 144 17.26 6.37 4.03
N GLN A 145 16.21 6.65 4.79
CA GLN A 145 16.28 7.34 6.09
C GLN A 145 16.64 6.38 7.25
N PHE A 146 17.14 5.21 6.93
CA PHE A 146 17.55 4.17 7.88
C PHE A 146 18.73 3.38 7.29
N THR A 147 19.36 2.56 8.10
CA THR A 147 20.63 1.88 7.75
C THR A 147 20.51 0.37 7.81
N ASP A 148 21.54 -0.35 7.35
CA ASP A 148 21.69 -1.80 7.51
C ASP A 148 21.53 -2.25 8.96
N ARG A 149 22.03 -1.47 9.92
CA ARG A 149 21.86 -1.75 11.35
C ARG A 149 20.38 -1.75 11.74
N THR A 150 19.61 -0.81 11.22
CA THR A 150 18.14 -0.77 11.41
C THR A 150 17.49 -2.03 10.85
N LEU A 151 17.88 -2.47 9.64
CA LEU A 151 17.35 -3.70 9.04
C LEU A 151 17.71 -4.95 9.85
N ALA A 152 18.93 -5.03 10.38
CA ALA A 152 19.34 -6.11 11.29
C ALA A 152 18.51 -6.14 12.58
N GLU A 153 18.21 -4.97 13.14
CA GLU A 153 17.31 -4.85 14.30
C GLU A 153 15.89 -5.31 13.99
N VAL A 154 15.35 -4.94 12.82
CA VAL A 154 14.03 -5.39 12.36
C VAL A 154 13.98 -6.91 12.23
N ARG A 155 14.99 -7.54 11.63
CA ARG A 155 15.07 -9.00 11.54
C ARG A 155 15.09 -9.68 12.91
N ARG A 156 15.81 -9.09 13.88
CA ARG A 156 15.94 -9.65 15.23
C ARG A 156 14.66 -9.54 16.05
N ARG A 157 14.01 -8.36 16.04
CA ARG A 157 12.81 -8.07 16.87
C ARG A 157 11.49 -8.43 16.19
N GLY A 158 11.49 -8.65 14.87
CA GLY A 158 10.31 -9.03 14.09
C GLY A 158 9.38 -7.89 13.71
N TRP A 159 9.72 -6.62 13.98
CA TRP A 159 8.90 -5.47 13.65
C TRP A 159 9.75 -4.20 13.43
N ALA A 160 9.16 -3.19 12.81
CA ALA A 160 9.78 -1.88 12.60
C ALA A 160 8.86 -0.76 13.06
N GLN A 161 9.43 0.39 13.42
CA GLN A 161 8.71 1.63 13.65
C GLN A 161 9.31 2.78 12.86
N SER A 162 8.51 3.82 12.67
CA SER A 162 8.89 5.07 12.02
C SER A 162 8.18 6.24 12.67
N VAL A 163 8.85 7.36 12.81
CA VAL A 163 8.28 8.61 13.32
C VAL A 163 8.76 9.74 12.42
N ALA A 164 7.83 10.43 11.76
CA ALA A 164 8.07 11.56 10.85
C ALA A 164 9.06 11.29 9.71
N GLU A 165 9.24 10.02 9.30
CA GLU A 165 10.17 9.70 8.19
C GLU A 165 9.55 9.95 6.83
N ARG A 166 8.31 9.51 6.60
CA ARG A 166 7.60 9.67 5.33
C ARG A 166 6.85 11.00 5.28
N GLU A 167 6.10 11.26 6.32
CA GLU A 167 5.25 12.44 6.48
C GLU A 167 5.51 13.08 7.85
N PRO A 168 5.76 14.39 7.92
CA PRO A 168 5.78 15.10 9.19
C PRO A 168 4.46 14.88 9.95
N GLY A 169 4.55 14.59 11.24
CA GLY A 169 3.36 14.36 12.07
C GLY A 169 2.79 12.94 12.04
N VAL A 170 3.31 12.04 11.23
CA VAL A 170 2.88 10.63 11.15
C VAL A 170 3.87 9.69 11.82
N ALA A 171 3.36 8.78 12.64
CA ALA A 171 4.13 7.64 13.15
C ALA A 171 3.49 6.33 12.71
N SER A 172 4.29 5.27 12.63
CA SER A 172 3.82 3.95 12.21
C SER A 172 4.64 2.83 12.83
N VAL A 173 4.02 1.66 12.89
CA VAL A 173 4.65 0.39 13.25
C VAL A 173 4.22 -0.68 12.27
N SER A 174 5.13 -1.59 11.90
CA SER A 174 4.87 -2.63 10.89
C SER A 174 5.48 -3.96 11.30
N ALA A 175 4.83 -5.06 10.91
CA ALA A 175 5.31 -6.43 11.08
C ALA A 175 5.26 -7.20 9.75
N PRO A 176 6.15 -8.20 9.55
CA PRO A 176 6.17 -9.01 8.34
C PRO A 176 5.05 -10.06 8.36
N VAL A 177 4.35 -10.20 7.25
CA VAL A 177 3.47 -11.32 6.94
C VAL A 177 4.26 -12.31 6.10
N ARG A 178 4.23 -13.59 6.49
CA ARG A 178 5.02 -14.65 5.85
C ARG A 178 4.11 -15.65 5.14
N ASP A 179 4.64 -16.28 4.11
CA ASP A 179 4.01 -17.46 3.49
C ASP A 179 4.30 -18.73 4.31
N SER A 180 3.74 -19.86 3.88
CA SER A 180 3.93 -21.18 4.50
C SER A 180 5.41 -21.66 4.50
N ARG A 181 6.28 -21.04 3.68
CA ARG A 181 7.72 -21.33 3.62
C ARG A 181 8.52 -20.38 4.52
N GLY A 182 7.87 -19.47 5.23
CA GLY A 182 8.51 -18.46 6.08
C GLY A 182 9.04 -17.23 5.32
N VAL A 183 8.78 -17.11 4.01
CA VAL A 183 9.20 -15.97 3.20
C VAL A 183 8.28 -14.78 3.48
N VAL A 184 8.85 -13.60 3.69
CA VAL A 184 8.08 -12.37 3.86
C VAL A 184 7.50 -11.93 2.53
N ILE A 185 6.17 -11.96 2.43
CA ILE A 185 5.42 -11.61 1.22
C ILE A 185 4.69 -10.26 1.33
N ALA A 186 4.52 -9.75 2.54
CA ALA A 186 3.87 -8.48 2.80
C ALA A 186 4.33 -7.88 4.13
N ALA A 187 3.96 -6.62 4.37
CA ALA A 187 4.05 -5.95 5.66
C ALA A 187 2.68 -5.41 6.06
N ILE A 188 2.20 -5.79 7.26
CA ILE A 188 1.05 -5.16 7.89
C ILE A 188 1.53 -3.97 8.71
N SER A 189 0.79 -2.86 8.69
CA SER A 189 1.15 -1.61 9.33
C SER A 189 -0.03 -1.00 10.08
N VAL A 190 0.28 -0.36 11.20
CA VAL A 190 -0.60 0.61 11.87
C VAL A 190 0.07 1.96 11.79
N SER A 191 -0.67 2.98 11.37
CA SER A 191 -0.15 4.35 11.23
C SER A 191 -1.20 5.40 11.61
N GLY A 192 -0.71 6.51 12.15
CA GLY A 192 -1.57 7.61 12.56
C GLY A 192 -0.77 8.82 13.01
N PRO A 193 -1.44 9.86 13.51
CA PRO A 193 -0.79 11.05 14.05
C PRO A 193 0.14 10.72 15.22
N ILE A 194 1.30 11.38 15.26
CA ILE A 194 2.31 11.18 16.32
C ILE A 194 1.73 11.41 17.72
N ASP A 195 0.81 12.35 17.85
CA ASP A 195 0.18 12.69 19.14
C ASP A 195 -0.58 11.50 19.75
N ARG A 196 -1.20 10.65 18.92
CA ARG A 196 -1.88 9.42 19.36
C ARG A 196 -0.94 8.21 19.37
N MET A 197 -0.16 8.05 18.30
CA MET A 197 0.78 6.92 18.16
C MET A 197 1.96 7.00 19.13
N GLY A 198 2.33 8.20 19.55
CA GLY A 198 3.50 8.47 20.38
C GLY A 198 4.82 8.36 19.62
N ARG A 199 5.92 8.77 20.28
CA ARG A 199 7.28 8.70 19.72
C ARG A 199 7.88 7.28 19.73
N ARG A 200 7.23 6.32 20.35
CA ARG A 200 7.62 4.90 20.39
C ARG A 200 6.43 4.00 20.08
N PRO A 201 5.86 4.08 18.86
CA PRO A 201 4.65 3.34 18.52
C PRO A 201 4.82 1.83 18.67
N GLY A 202 6.04 1.31 18.47
CA GLY A 202 6.33 -0.10 18.70
C GLY A 202 6.17 -0.58 20.13
N ALA A 203 6.42 0.28 21.13
CA ALA A 203 6.21 -0.09 22.55
C ALA A 203 4.73 -0.32 22.86
N ARG A 204 3.83 0.33 22.13
CA ARG A 204 2.39 0.23 22.33
C ARG A 204 1.76 -0.86 21.46
N TRP A 205 2.12 -0.95 20.19
CA TRP A 205 1.36 -1.68 19.19
C TRP A 205 2.08 -2.90 18.57
N ALA A 206 3.38 -3.13 18.92
CA ALA A 206 4.13 -4.22 18.28
C ALA A 206 3.55 -5.61 18.59
N ALA A 207 3.03 -5.83 19.80
CA ALA A 207 2.45 -7.11 20.18
C ALA A 207 1.18 -7.43 19.38
N ASP A 208 0.25 -6.48 19.30
CA ASP A 208 -1.01 -6.63 18.55
C ASP A 208 -0.73 -6.83 17.05
N LEU A 209 0.26 -6.08 16.54
CA LEU A 209 0.64 -6.15 15.15
C LEU A 209 1.32 -7.48 14.78
N LEU A 210 2.18 -8.02 15.65
CA LEU A 210 2.79 -9.34 15.48
C LEU A 210 1.72 -10.44 15.52
N ALA A 211 0.78 -10.36 16.46
CA ALA A 211 -0.34 -11.30 16.55
C ALA A 211 -1.21 -11.27 15.29
N ALA A 212 -1.50 -10.05 14.76
CA ALA A 212 -2.24 -9.88 13.51
C ALA A 212 -1.47 -10.46 12.30
N ALA A 213 -0.17 -10.17 12.19
CA ALA A 213 0.68 -10.72 11.13
C ALA A 213 0.71 -12.26 11.15
N GLU A 214 0.83 -12.85 12.34
CA GLU A 214 0.78 -14.30 12.52
C GLU A 214 -0.61 -14.88 12.19
N ALA A 215 -1.68 -14.20 12.58
CA ALA A 215 -3.05 -14.60 12.24
C ALA A 215 -3.30 -14.62 10.73
N ILE A 216 -2.73 -13.69 9.97
CA ILE A 216 -2.77 -13.72 8.50
C ILE A 216 -1.93 -14.90 7.98
N THR A 217 -0.69 -15.05 8.46
CA THR A 217 0.23 -16.14 8.06
C THR A 217 -0.42 -17.53 8.22
N ARG A 218 -1.13 -17.77 9.32
CA ARG A 218 -1.84 -19.06 9.56
C ARG A 218 -3.02 -19.32 8.62
N ARG A 219 -3.49 -18.32 7.90
CA ARG A 219 -4.61 -18.44 6.94
C ARG A 219 -4.16 -18.54 5.48
N LEU A 220 -2.85 -18.39 5.24
CA LEU A 220 -2.22 -18.57 3.93
C LEU A 220 -1.87 -20.04 3.66
#